data_fee83236955411122d8cef63136c7ea7
#
_entry.id   fee83236955411122d8cef63136c7ea7
#
_cell.length_a   1.000
_cell.length_b   1.000
_cell.length_c   1.000
_cell.angle_alpha   90.00
_cell.angle_beta   90.00
_cell.angle_gamma   90.00
#
_symmetry.space_group_name_H-M   'P 1'
#
loop_
_entity.id
_entity.type
_entity.pdbx_description
1 polymer ?
#
loop_
_entity_poly.entity_id
_entity_poly.type
_entity_poly.pdbx_seq_one_letter_code
_entity_poly.pdbx_strand_id
1 'polypeptide(L)'
;MTNSQAHQDLFALKTCINKSYIEVGGNRPKKWNNTFLLEENGFTGYTIENAIKWQDKWYESTRTNQIFWDNALTFDYKKALIESNIGLNVGYLSCDIDPAANTFQALKKIIRSGINFDCITFEDDRYNENEPYDLYATNFLKSYGYKVAVSDVYTESNNLFETWFVKEHINFNSCTYSEWIKENV
;
A
#
# COMPACT_ATOMS: atom_id res chain seq x y z
N MET A 1 -3.96 -7.16 -16.75
CA MET A 1 -4.02 -8.34 -15.82
C MET A 1 -3.37 -7.89 -14.53
N THR A 2 -4.00 -8.06 -13.37
CA THR A 2 -3.43 -7.66 -12.06
C THR A 2 -2.31 -8.59 -11.62
N ASN A 3 -1.37 -8.09 -10.83
CA ASN A 3 -0.31 -8.86 -10.18
C ASN A 3 -0.50 -8.94 -8.67
N SER A 4 -1.32 -8.07 -8.10
CA SER A 4 -1.64 -8.00 -6.68
C SER A 4 -2.62 -9.08 -6.25
N GLN A 5 -2.76 -9.28 -4.95
CA GLN A 5 -3.60 -10.34 -4.37
C GLN A 5 -5.09 -10.03 -4.48
N ALA A 6 -5.48 -8.77 -4.35
CA ALA A 6 -6.86 -8.30 -4.36
C ALA A 6 -7.08 -7.07 -5.26
N HIS A 7 -6.34 -6.96 -6.36
CA HIS A 7 -6.45 -5.86 -7.32
C HIS A 7 -6.08 -4.47 -6.75
N GLN A 8 -5.22 -4.40 -5.74
CA GLN A 8 -4.72 -3.17 -5.15
C GLN A 8 -4.03 -2.28 -6.20
N ASP A 9 -3.29 -2.90 -7.13
CA ASP A 9 -2.64 -2.25 -8.26
C ASP A 9 -3.64 -1.55 -9.21
N LEU A 10 -4.80 -2.18 -9.50
CA LEU A 10 -5.85 -1.55 -10.31
C LEU A 10 -6.52 -0.40 -9.58
N PHE A 11 -6.74 -0.53 -8.26
CA PHE A 11 -7.26 0.55 -7.44
C PHE A 11 -6.32 1.75 -7.47
N ALA A 12 -5.02 1.54 -7.27
CA ALA A 12 -4.03 2.61 -7.32
C ALA A 12 -3.95 3.28 -8.71
N LEU A 13 -3.97 2.50 -9.80
CA LEU A 13 -3.99 3.04 -11.18
C LEU A 13 -5.19 3.95 -11.46
N LYS A 14 -6.33 3.69 -10.82
CA LYS A 14 -7.57 4.47 -11.02
C LYS A 14 -7.67 5.69 -10.13
N THR A 15 -7.01 5.69 -8.97
CA THR A 15 -7.19 6.73 -7.95
C THR A 15 -6.03 7.69 -7.84
N CYS A 16 -4.80 7.28 -8.19
CA CYS A 16 -3.63 8.13 -8.07
C CYS A 16 -3.60 9.26 -9.10
N ILE A 17 -3.41 10.48 -8.63
CA ILE A 17 -3.08 11.66 -9.44
C ILE A 17 -1.56 11.70 -9.68
N ASN A 18 -0.78 11.43 -8.62
CA ASN A 18 0.67 11.37 -8.68
C ASN A 18 1.12 9.96 -9.08
N LYS A 19 2.01 9.87 -10.07
CA LYS A 19 2.57 8.58 -10.51
C LYS A 19 3.79 8.19 -9.68
N SER A 20 3.58 8.03 -8.37
CA SER A 20 4.63 7.59 -7.45
C SER A 20 4.06 6.67 -6.37
N TYR A 21 4.92 5.85 -5.76
CA TYR A 21 4.49 4.92 -4.72
C TYR A 21 5.55 4.71 -3.64
N ILE A 22 5.09 4.27 -2.46
CA ILE A 22 5.86 3.61 -1.41
C ILE A 22 5.21 2.25 -1.15
N GLU A 23 5.98 1.19 -1.17
CA GLU A 23 5.54 -0.16 -0.81
C GLU A 23 6.26 -0.63 0.43
N VAL A 24 5.51 -0.96 1.47
CA VAL A 24 6.00 -1.49 2.74
C VAL A 24 5.57 -2.94 2.84
N GLY A 25 6.55 -3.86 2.81
CA GLY A 25 6.33 -5.29 2.68
C GLY A 25 6.24 -5.73 1.21
N GLY A 26 7.35 -5.63 0.47
CA GLY A 26 7.38 -5.94 -0.96
C GLY A 26 7.28 -7.42 -1.30
N ASN A 27 7.64 -8.31 -0.36
CA ASN A 27 7.63 -9.76 -0.55
C ASN A 27 8.26 -10.17 -1.90
N ARG A 28 7.48 -10.67 -2.86
CA ARG A 28 7.93 -11.08 -4.19
C ARG A 28 7.89 -9.91 -5.17
N PRO A 29 8.82 -9.85 -6.16
CA PRO A 29 8.90 -8.69 -7.06
C PRO A 29 7.73 -8.55 -8.05
N LYS A 30 6.99 -9.63 -8.32
CA LYS A 30 5.91 -9.64 -9.32
C LYS A 30 4.61 -10.27 -8.84
N LYS A 31 4.65 -11.53 -8.39
CA LYS A 31 3.45 -12.26 -7.97
C LYS A 31 3.00 -11.78 -6.60
N TRP A 32 1.72 -11.38 -6.48
CA TRP A 32 1.14 -10.81 -5.27
C TRP A 32 1.87 -9.55 -4.82
N ASN A 33 2.31 -8.74 -5.79
CA ASN A 33 2.99 -7.48 -5.55
C ASN A 33 2.10 -6.33 -6.02
N ASN A 34 1.89 -5.37 -5.12
CA ASN A 34 0.92 -4.29 -5.31
C ASN A 34 1.45 -3.17 -6.21
N THR A 35 2.75 -3.14 -6.52
CA THR A 35 3.39 -2.02 -7.23
C THR A 35 4.05 -2.41 -8.55
N PHE A 36 4.14 -3.71 -8.87
CA PHE A 36 4.74 -4.14 -10.13
C PHE A 36 4.02 -3.57 -11.35
N LEU A 37 2.68 -3.69 -11.39
CA LEU A 37 1.88 -3.14 -12.49
C LEU A 37 1.95 -1.60 -12.54
N LEU A 38 2.09 -0.93 -11.41
CA LEU A 38 2.27 0.53 -11.34
C LEU A 38 3.57 0.94 -12.01
N GLU A 39 4.67 0.24 -11.72
CA GLU A 39 5.96 0.48 -12.35
C GLU A 39 5.90 0.28 -13.87
N GLU A 40 5.23 -0.77 -14.36
CA GLU A 40 4.98 -0.99 -15.80
C GLU A 40 4.15 0.14 -16.45
N ASN A 41 3.38 0.89 -15.64
CA ASN A 41 2.59 2.06 -16.07
C ASN A 41 3.29 3.41 -15.79
N GLY A 42 4.59 3.38 -15.56
CA GLY A 42 5.44 4.56 -15.44
C GLY A 42 5.37 5.25 -14.06
N PHE A 43 4.96 4.53 -13.02
CA PHE A 43 5.12 5.02 -11.65
C PHE A 43 6.57 4.88 -11.21
N THR A 44 7.05 5.86 -10.46
CA THR A 44 8.33 5.82 -9.76
C THR A 44 8.10 5.63 -8.27
N GLY A 45 8.97 4.89 -7.61
CA GLY A 45 8.78 4.64 -6.18
C GLY A 45 9.91 3.85 -5.56
N TYR A 46 9.65 3.36 -4.37
CA TYR A 46 10.54 2.42 -3.72
C TYR A 46 9.76 1.42 -2.87
N THR A 47 10.39 0.30 -2.63
CA THR A 47 9.89 -0.80 -1.79
C THR A 47 10.79 -0.98 -0.58
N ILE A 48 10.21 -1.24 0.59
CA ILE A 48 10.93 -1.67 1.80
C ILE A 48 10.58 -3.12 2.08
N GLU A 49 11.60 -3.97 2.25
CA GLU A 49 11.44 -5.38 2.57
C GLU A 49 12.55 -5.82 3.53
N ASN A 50 12.23 -6.61 4.55
CA ASN A 50 13.24 -7.12 5.48
C ASN A 50 13.54 -8.61 5.30
N ALA A 51 12.71 -9.33 4.55
CA ALA A 51 12.85 -10.77 4.34
C ALA A 51 13.88 -11.08 3.24
N ILE A 52 15.15 -11.16 3.61
CA ILE A 52 16.31 -11.42 2.74
C ILE A 52 16.11 -12.62 1.79
N LYS A 53 15.25 -13.57 2.14
CA LYS A 53 14.93 -14.74 1.27
C LYS A 53 14.41 -14.36 -0.12
N TRP A 54 13.95 -13.11 -0.31
CA TRP A 54 13.44 -12.60 -1.59
C TRP A 54 14.48 -11.84 -2.41
N GLN A 55 15.65 -11.54 -1.83
CA GLN A 55 16.64 -10.64 -2.42
C GLN A 55 17.10 -11.07 -3.81
N ASP A 56 17.45 -12.34 -4.00
CA ASP A 56 17.88 -12.84 -5.32
C ASP A 56 16.79 -12.68 -6.37
N LYS A 57 15.51 -12.96 -6.01
CA LYS A 57 14.38 -12.81 -6.94
C LYS A 57 14.13 -11.36 -7.34
N TRP A 58 14.39 -10.41 -6.43
CA TRP A 58 14.31 -9.00 -6.74
C TRP A 58 15.42 -8.57 -7.70
N TYR A 59 16.65 -8.98 -7.48
CA TYR A 59 17.78 -8.64 -8.35
C TYR A 59 17.69 -9.31 -9.73
N GLU A 60 17.09 -10.48 -9.84
CA GLU A 60 16.83 -11.17 -11.10
C GLU A 60 15.58 -10.66 -11.85
N SER A 61 14.78 -9.83 -11.19
CA SER A 61 13.53 -9.31 -11.75
C SER A 61 13.76 -8.17 -12.75
N THR A 62 12.71 -7.79 -13.48
CA THR A 62 12.70 -6.62 -14.36
C THR A 62 12.36 -5.33 -13.65
N ARG A 63 12.27 -5.32 -12.30
CA ARG A 63 12.00 -4.12 -11.51
C ARG A 63 13.17 -3.14 -11.63
N THR A 64 12.85 -1.87 -11.79
CA THR A 64 13.82 -0.78 -11.97
C THR A 64 13.82 0.22 -10.84
N ASN A 65 12.71 0.30 -10.11
CA ASN A 65 12.61 1.16 -8.92
C ASN A 65 13.37 0.54 -7.74
N GLN A 66 13.80 1.40 -6.83
CA GLN A 66 14.67 1.04 -5.73
C GLN A 66 13.97 0.12 -4.71
N ILE A 67 14.70 -0.88 -4.19
CA ILE A 67 14.32 -1.65 -3.01
C ILE A 67 15.33 -1.41 -1.89
N PHE A 68 14.80 -1.19 -0.68
CA PHE A 68 15.58 -1.09 0.54
C PHE A 68 15.35 -2.36 1.39
N TRP A 69 16.44 -3.06 1.68
CA TRP A 69 16.44 -4.23 2.58
C TRP A 69 16.59 -3.75 4.01
N ASP A 70 15.49 -3.30 4.61
CA ASP A 70 15.50 -2.65 5.92
C ASP A 70 14.21 -2.92 6.70
N ASN A 71 14.22 -2.58 7.98
CA ASN A 71 13.06 -2.67 8.86
C ASN A 71 12.17 -1.44 8.72
N ALA A 72 10.95 -1.64 8.24
CA ALA A 72 9.95 -0.58 8.03
C ALA A 72 9.67 0.26 9.30
N LEU A 73 9.78 -0.31 10.49
CA LEU A 73 9.52 0.41 11.74
C LEU A 73 10.63 1.42 12.10
N THR A 74 11.84 1.22 11.61
CA THR A 74 12.98 2.11 11.86
C THR A 74 13.39 2.94 10.64
N PHE A 75 12.96 2.55 9.45
CA PHE A 75 13.34 3.13 8.15
C PHE A 75 13.08 4.64 8.05
N ASP A 76 13.99 5.37 7.42
CA ASP A 76 13.84 6.82 7.16
C ASP A 76 13.16 7.07 5.80
N TYR A 77 11.84 7.10 5.82
CA TYR A 77 11.00 7.29 4.62
C TYR A 77 11.26 8.61 3.89
N LYS A 78 11.56 9.70 4.63
CA LYS A 78 11.83 11.00 4.01
C LYS A 78 13.16 11.03 3.27
N LYS A 79 14.19 10.45 3.88
CA LYS A 79 15.49 10.32 3.23
C LYS A 79 15.38 9.52 1.94
N ALA A 80 14.65 8.40 1.96
CA ALA A 80 14.43 7.58 0.78
C ALA A 80 13.66 8.31 -0.34
N LEU A 81 12.68 9.15 -0.02
CA LEU A 81 12.00 10.00 -1.01
C LEU A 81 12.98 10.96 -1.70
N ILE A 82 13.87 11.59 -0.92
CA ILE A 82 14.90 12.49 -1.48
C ILE A 82 15.85 11.72 -2.39
N GLU A 83 16.35 10.56 -1.95
CA GLU A 83 17.23 9.69 -2.74
C GLU A 83 16.57 9.18 -4.02
N SER A 84 15.27 8.95 -3.99
CA SER A 84 14.46 8.51 -5.14
C SER A 84 13.94 9.68 -6.00
N ASN A 85 14.29 10.92 -5.66
CA ASN A 85 13.79 12.13 -6.32
C ASN A 85 12.26 12.23 -6.37
N ILE A 86 11.59 11.82 -5.29
CA ILE A 86 10.13 11.85 -5.14
C ILE A 86 9.78 12.92 -4.09
N GLY A 87 8.76 13.73 -4.39
CA GLY A 87 8.24 14.74 -3.46
C GLY A 87 7.41 14.12 -2.31
N LEU A 88 7.01 14.95 -1.34
CA LEU A 88 6.20 14.53 -0.20
C LEU A 88 4.73 14.20 -0.56
N ASN A 89 4.27 14.52 -1.76
CA ASN A 89 2.96 14.12 -2.28
C ASN A 89 3.14 12.91 -3.18
N VAL A 90 2.87 11.74 -2.65
CA VAL A 90 3.02 10.43 -3.27
C VAL A 90 1.66 9.92 -3.73
N GLY A 91 1.59 9.22 -4.84
CA GLY A 91 0.33 8.66 -5.32
C GLY A 91 -0.18 7.54 -4.42
N TYR A 92 0.62 6.52 -4.20
CA TYR A 92 0.17 5.28 -3.56
C TYR A 92 1.05 4.84 -2.39
N LEU A 93 0.40 4.41 -1.32
CA LEU A 93 1.02 3.64 -0.25
C LEU A 93 0.42 2.23 -0.20
N SER A 94 1.24 1.22 -0.41
CA SER A 94 0.94 -0.17 -0.01
C SER A 94 1.55 -0.41 1.37
N CYS A 95 0.74 -0.75 2.36
CA CYS A 95 1.21 -0.96 3.73
C CYS A 95 0.76 -2.32 4.24
N ASP A 96 1.70 -3.28 4.24
CA ASP A 96 1.46 -4.70 4.47
C ASP A 96 2.72 -5.36 5.03
N ILE A 97 2.81 -5.49 6.36
CA ILE A 97 3.85 -6.24 7.08
C ILE A 97 3.27 -6.97 8.28
N ASP A 98 3.57 -8.24 8.41
CA ASP A 98 3.14 -9.03 9.57
C ASP A 98 3.83 -8.65 10.89
N PRO A 99 3.08 -8.68 12.00
CA PRO A 99 1.63 -8.74 12.14
C PRO A 99 0.98 -7.36 11.90
N ALA A 100 -0.37 -7.28 11.79
CA ALA A 100 -1.10 -6.02 11.55
C ALA A 100 -0.77 -4.88 12.52
N ALA A 101 -0.36 -5.21 13.74
CA ALA A 101 0.17 -4.23 14.71
C ALA A 101 1.40 -3.46 14.16
N ASN A 102 2.29 -4.16 13.47
CA ASN A 102 3.48 -3.55 12.84
C ASN A 102 3.08 -2.73 11.61
N THR A 103 2.13 -3.23 10.80
CA THR A 103 1.57 -2.48 9.66
C THR A 103 1.00 -1.16 10.14
N PHE A 104 0.21 -1.17 11.23
CA PHE A 104 -0.34 0.06 11.80
C PHE A 104 0.73 1.00 12.37
N GLN A 105 1.80 0.48 12.97
CA GLN A 105 2.90 1.32 13.44
C GLN A 105 3.68 1.96 12.29
N ALA A 106 3.96 1.21 11.21
CA ALA A 106 4.58 1.74 10.00
C ALA A 106 3.72 2.84 9.37
N LEU A 107 2.41 2.60 9.21
CA LEU A 107 1.45 3.60 8.72
C LEU A 107 1.51 4.90 9.54
N LYS A 108 1.43 4.80 10.88
CA LYS A 108 1.51 5.97 11.76
C LYS A 108 2.82 6.74 11.58
N LYS A 109 3.94 6.04 11.47
CA LYS A 109 5.26 6.64 11.28
C LYS A 109 5.32 7.41 9.97
N ILE A 110 4.87 6.80 8.88
CA ILE A 110 4.87 7.39 7.53
C ILE A 110 4.00 8.66 7.50
N ILE A 111 2.75 8.56 7.94
CA ILE A 111 1.80 9.69 7.91
C ILE A 111 2.28 10.84 8.82
N ARG A 112 2.77 10.55 10.03
CA ARG A 112 3.31 11.56 10.96
C ARG A 112 4.57 12.23 10.45
N SER A 113 5.29 11.61 9.52
CA SER A 113 6.44 12.24 8.88
C SER A 113 6.04 13.37 7.91
N GLY A 114 4.75 13.55 7.62
CA GLY A 114 4.23 14.59 6.73
C GLY A 114 4.22 14.19 5.25
N ILE A 115 4.37 12.90 4.94
CA ILE A 115 4.16 12.37 3.61
C ILE A 115 2.65 12.23 3.36
N ASN A 116 2.17 12.72 2.21
CA ASN A 116 0.78 12.63 1.80
C ASN A 116 0.63 11.64 0.65
N PHE A 117 -0.52 10.95 0.61
CA PHE A 117 -0.83 9.99 -0.43
C PHE A 117 -2.17 10.30 -1.09
N ASP A 118 -2.32 9.98 -2.37
CA ASP A 118 -3.61 10.04 -3.05
C ASP A 118 -4.48 8.86 -2.56
N CYS A 119 -3.90 7.66 -2.48
CA CYS A 119 -4.56 6.48 -1.94
C CYS A 119 -3.61 5.57 -1.13
N ILE A 120 -4.22 4.76 -0.26
CA ILE A 120 -3.53 3.83 0.65
C ILE A 120 -4.28 2.50 0.67
N THR A 121 -3.58 1.39 0.53
CA THR A 121 -4.09 0.07 0.91
C THR A 121 -3.41 -0.35 2.21
N PHE A 122 -4.21 -0.78 3.17
CA PHE A 122 -3.75 -1.11 4.51
C PHE A 122 -4.20 -2.51 4.89
N GLU A 123 -3.24 -3.42 5.09
CA GLU A 123 -3.50 -4.75 5.59
C GLU A 123 -3.79 -4.72 7.09
N ASP A 124 -4.99 -5.16 7.45
CA ASP A 124 -5.52 -5.17 8.83
C ASP A 124 -5.68 -6.58 9.40
N ASP A 125 -5.56 -7.62 8.56
CA ASP A 125 -5.60 -9.04 8.93
C ASP A 125 -6.77 -9.44 9.83
N ARG A 126 -7.95 -8.84 9.65
CA ARG A 126 -9.14 -9.08 10.51
C ARG A 126 -9.47 -10.55 10.71
N TYR A 127 -9.09 -11.42 9.79
CA TYR A 127 -9.33 -12.87 9.90
C TYR A 127 -8.41 -13.56 10.92
N ASN A 128 -7.30 -12.93 11.30
CA ASN A 128 -6.25 -13.53 12.13
C ASN A 128 -5.93 -12.71 13.38
N GLU A 129 -6.43 -11.47 13.46
CA GLU A 129 -6.17 -10.56 14.57
C GLU A 129 -7.38 -10.42 15.51
N ASN A 130 -7.11 -10.27 16.80
CA ASN A 130 -8.15 -10.00 17.80
C ASN A 130 -8.42 -8.49 17.97
N GLU A 131 -7.51 -7.65 17.51
CA GLU A 131 -7.59 -6.19 17.61
C GLU A 131 -8.15 -5.58 16.32
N PRO A 132 -9.03 -4.57 16.39
CA PRO A 132 -9.69 -3.99 15.22
C PRO A 132 -8.77 -2.97 14.52
N TYR A 133 -7.71 -3.43 13.88
CA TYR A 133 -6.74 -2.55 13.20
C TYR A 133 -7.36 -1.76 12.03
N ASP A 134 -8.40 -2.29 11.39
CA ASP A 134 -9.22 -1.56 10.42
C ASP A 134 -9.84 -0.28 11.00
N LEU A 135 -10.43 -0.38 12.21
CA LEU A 135 -11.00 0.77 12.92
C LEU A 135 -9.92 1.73 13.43
N TYR A 136 -8.79 1.20 13.92
CA TYR A 136 -7.67 2.02 14.36
C TYR A 136 -7.07 2.83 13.21
N ALA A 137 -6.84 2.19 12.05
CA ALA A 137 -6.34 2.86 10.86
C ALA A 137 -7.36 3.89 10.32
N THR A 138 -8.65 3.53 10.29
CA THR A 138 -9.73 4.43 9.85
C THR A 138 -9.77 5.69 10.70
N ASN A 139 -9.80 5.57 12.03
CA ASN A 139 -9.86 6.72 12.91
C ASN A 139 -8.58 7.58 12.82
N PHE A 140 -7.43 6.94 12.74
CA PHE A 140 -6.15 7.63 12.57
C PHE A 140 -6.10 8.40 11.25
N LEU A 141 -6.36 7.75 10.12
CA LEU A 141 -6.27 8.34 8.79
C LEU A 141 -7.32 9.44 8.57
N LYS A 142 -8.51 9.31 9.16
CA LYS A 142 -9.54 10.37 9.13
C LYS A 142 -9.02 11.68 9.72
N SER A 143 -8.21 11.64 10.79
CA SER A 143 -7.61 12.84 11.37
C SER A 143 -6.57 13.53 10.46
N TYR A 144 -6.13 12.84 9.40
CA TYR A 144 -5.23 13.36 8.38
C TYR A 144 -5.93 13.63 7.03
N GLY A 145 -7.28 13.66 6.99
CA GLY A 145 -8.07 13.99 5.81
C GLY A 145 -8.13 12.85 4.78
N TYR A 146 -8.20 11.60 5.24
CA TYR A 146 -8.51 10.44 4.41
C TYR A 146 -9.91 9.91 4.75
N LYS A 147 -10.53 9.26 3.77
CA LYS A 147 -11.78 8.52 3.93
C LYS A 147 -11.61 7.08 3.46
N VAL A 148 -12.41 6.17 4.00
CA VAL A 148 -12.50 4.80 3.48
C VAL A 148 -13.05 4.87 2.05
N ALA A 149 -12.33 4.28 1.12
CA ALA A 149 -12.73 4.13 -0.26
C ALA A 149 -13.38 2.77 -0.50
N VAL A 150 -12.67 1.70 -0.15
CA VAL A 150 -13.17 0.32 -0.30
C VAL A 150 -13.05 -0.39 1.03
N SER A 151 -14.18 -0.88 1.56
CA SER A 151 -14.23 -1.70 2.76
C SER A 151 -14.32 -3.18 2.42
N ASP A 152 -14.06 -4.00 3.43
CA ASP A 152 -14.28 -5.45 3.39
C ASP A 152 -13.55 -6.15 2.24
N VAL A 153 -12.30 -5.74 2.00
CA VAL A 153 -11.43 -6.40 1.03
C VAL A 153 -11.09 -7.80 1.54
N TYR A 154 -11.30 -8.80 0.69
CA TYR A 154 -11.11 -10.20 1.03
C TYR A 154 -10.22 -10.93 0.03
N THR A 155 -9.54 -11.97 0.53
CA THR A 155 -8.74 -12.90 -0.26
C THR A 155 -9.64 -13.84 -1.08
N GLU A 156 -9.05 -14.61 -2.01
CA GLU A 156 -9.75 -15.69 -2.73
C GLU A 156 -10.44 -16.69 -1.77
N SER A 157 -9.95 -16.83 -0.54
CA SER A 157 -10.54 -17.67 0.51
C SER A 157 -11.61 -16.96 1.34
N ASN A 158 -12.08 -15.78 0.93
CA ASN A 158 -13.05 -14.93 1.64
C ASN A 158 -12.59 -14.45 3.03
N ASN A 159 -11.29 -14.39 3.28
CA ASN A 159 -10.74 -13.81 4.50
C ASN A 159 -10.66 -12.29 4.36
N LEU A 160 -11.32 -11.57 5.25
CA LEU A 160 -11.22 -10.10 5.32
C LEU A 160 -9.82 -9.73 5.81
N PHE A 161 -9.08 -8.93 5.04
CA PHE A 161 -7.67 -8.66 5.35
C PHE A 161 -7.19 -7.23 5.08
N GLU A 162 -7.93 -6.43 4.33
CA GLU A 162 -7.53 -5.05 4.01
C GLU A 162 -8.70 -4.06 4.05
N THR A 163 -8.33 -2.78 4.25
CA THR A 163 -9.17 -1.60 4.05
C THR A 163 -8.42 -0.59 3.19
N TRP A 164 -9.09 -0.01 2.16
CA TRP A 164 -8.48 0.96 1.26
C TRP A 164 -8.99 2.37 1.52
N PHE A 165 -8.11 3.34 1.40
CA PHE A 165 -8.38 4.74 1.70
C PHE A 165 -7.99 5.65 0.53
N VAL A 166 -8.68 6.79 0.43
CA VAL A 166 -8.30 7.89 -0.46
C VAL A 166 -8.27 9.19 0.32
N LYS A 167 -7.46 10.15 -0.16
CA LYS A 167 -7.52 11.52 0.35
C LYS A 167 -8.88 12.13 0.05
N GLU A 168 -9.44 12.95 0.95
CA GLU A 168 -10.82 13.48 0.83
C GLU A 168 -11.08 14.25 -0.47
N HIS A 169 -10.06 14.90 -1.04
CA HIS A 169 -10.20 15.63 -2.30
C HIS A 169 -10.27 14.72 -3.55
N ILE A 170 -9.92 13.44 -3.42
CA ILE A 170 -10.06 12.47 -4.50
C ILE A 170 -11.54 12.16 -4.71
N ASN A 171 -12.01 12.36 -5.96
CA ASN A 171 -13.39 12.05 -6.32
C ASN A 171 -13.57 10.52 -6.41
N PHE A 172 -13.95 9.91 -5.30
CA PHE A 172 -14.20 8.48 -5.18
C PHE A 172 -15.41 8.24 -4.28
N ASN A 173 -16.36 7.43 -4.74
CA ASN A 173 -17.50 7.01 -3.95
C ASN A 173 -17.15 5.78 -3.13
N SER A 174 -17.31 5.85 -1.81
CA SER A 174 -17.05 4.71 -0.93
C SER A 174 -17.97 3.54 -1.27
N CYS A 175 -17.40 2.34 -1.31
CA CYS A 175 -18.12 1.11 -1.65
C CYS A 175 -17.51 -0.09 -0.90
N THR A 176 -18.19 -1.22 -0.94
CA THR A 176 -17.63 -2.51 -0.52
C THR A 176 -16.73 -3.08 -1.62
N TYR A 177 -15.84 -4.01 -1.25
CA TYR A 177 -14.98 -4.68 -2.24
C TYR A 177 -15.78 -5.44 -3.29
N SER A 178 -16.89 -6.07 -2.91
CA SER A 178 -17.78 -6.77 -3.86
C SER A 178 -18.42 -5.83 -4.90
N GLU A 179 -18.75 -4.59 -4.52
CA GLU A 179 -19.24 -3.57 -5.43
C GLU A 179 -18.11 -3.09 -6.35
N TRP A 180 -16.95 -2.80 -5.75
CA TRP A 180 -15.79 -2.35 -6.50
C TRP A 180 -15.35 -3.33 -7.59
N ILE A 181 -15.27 -4.64 -7.27
CA ILE A 181 -14.94 -5.70 -8.25
C ILE A 181 -15.92 -5.70 -9.43
N LYS A 182 -17.23 -5.64 -9.18
CA LYS A 182 -18.25 -5.66 -10.25
C LYS A 182 -18.09 -4.52 -11.26
N GLU A 183 -17.59 -3.36 -10.80
CA GLU A 183 -17.46 -2.17 -11.65
C GLU A 183 -16.07 -2.06 -12.31
N ASN A 184 -15.07 -2.75 -11.81
CA ASN A 184 -13.67 -2.45 -12.15
C ASN A 184 -12.86 -3.64 -12.67
N VAL A 185 -13.33 -4.87 -12.49
CA VAL A 185 -12.67 -6.12 -12.89
C VAL A 185 -13.54 -6.92 -13.84
#